data_a3dc44a9c9b74ed68c6770807f775b8d
#
_entry.id   a3dc44a9c9b74ed68c6770807f775b8d
#
_cell.length_a   1.000
_cell.length_b   1.000
_cell.length_c   1.000
_cell.angle_alpha   90.00
_cell.angle_beta   90.00
_cell.angle_gamma   90.00
#
_symmetry.space_group_name_H-M   'P 1'
#
loop_
_entity.id
_entity.type
_entity.pdbx_description
1 polymer ?
#
loop_
_entity_poly.entity_id
_entity_poly.type
_entity_poly.pdbx_seq_one_letter_code
_entity_poly.pdbx_strand_id
1 'polypeptide(L)'
;MDMPNSLIGLGDGGAHVGVMCDATSTSYLLTHWTRDRGRGALFPVSWAIRRLAADTAAAIGLNDRGVLRPGMKADINILDYDRLSLRRPEIVYDLPAGGKRLVQRTDGFEATIVSGSIVYRHGEPTGALPGRLIRGARGA
;
A
#
# COMPACT_ATOMS: atom_id res chain seq x y z
N MET A 1 -11.62 14.00 3.09
CA MET A 1 -10.94 12.76 3.52
C MET A 1 -11.08 12.51 5.03
N ASP A 2 -11.26 13.52 5.84
CA ASP A 2 -11.40 13.40 7.31
C ASP A 2 -12.87 13.41 7.77
N MET A 3 -13.70 12.61 7.13
CA MET A 3 -15.11 12.43 7.51
C MET A 3 -15.21 11.18 8.39
N PRO A 4 -16.00 11.21 9.48
CA PRO A 4 -16.05 10.11 10.45
C PRO A 4 -16.52 8.77 9.86
N ASN A 5 -17.32 8.79 8.81
CA ASN A 5 -17.89 7.59 8.18
C ASN A 5 -17.26 7.29 6.81
N SER A 6 -16.02 7.73 6.57
CA SER A 6 -15.30 7.47 5.33
C SER A 6 -14.05 6.63 5.59
N LEU A 7 -13.70 5.78 4.62
CA LEU A 7 -12.42 5.10 4.57
C LEU A 7 -11.64 5.63 3.37
N ILE A 8 -10.31 5.62 3.49
CA ILE A 8 -9.43 5.86 2.36
C ILE A 8 -9.15 4.51 1.74
N GLY A 9 -9.36 4.43 0.46
CA GLY A 9 -9.09 3.20 -0.25
C GLY A 9 -9.41 3.34 -1.71
N LEU A 10 -9.28 2.22 -2.38
CA LEU A 10 -9.62 1.94 -3.74
C LEU A 10 -8.81 2.75 -4.76
N GLY A 11 -7.87 2.05 -5.36
CA GLY A 11 -7.29 2.38 -6.64
C GLY A 11 -7.80 1.38 -7.68
N ASP A 12 -7.87 1.80 -8.92
CA ASP A 12 -8.23 0.93 -10.06
C ASP A 12 -6.99 0.28 -10.68
N GLY A 13 -5.90 0.19 -9.92
CA GLY A 13 -4.64 -0.41 -10.36
C GLY A 13 -4.83 -1.83 -10.89
N GLY A 14 -4.45 -2.03 -12.16
CA GLY A 14 -4.67 -3.28 -12.88
C GLY A 14 -6.01 -3.38 -13.63
N ALA A 15 -6.97 -2.49 -13.40
CA ALA A 15 -8.14 -2.38 -14.23
C ALA A 15 -7.73 -1.92 -15.64
N HIS A 16 -8.26 -2.60 -16.67
CA HIS A 16 -7.89 -2.33 -18.06
C HIS A 16 -6.37 -2.34 -18.34
N VAL A 17 -5.59 -2.94 -17.51
CA VAL A 17 -4.15 -3.24 -17.55
C VAL A 17 -3.25 -2.16 -18.17
N GLY A 18 -3.59 -1.66 -19.33
CA GLY A 18 -2.82 -0.66 -20.08
C GLY A 18 -3.29 0.79 -19.90
N VAL A 19 -4.24 1.07 -19.01
CA VAL A 19 -4.84 2.40 -18.83
C VAL A 19 -4.70 2.89 -17.40
N MET A 20 -4.88 2.04 -16.40
CA MET A 20 -4.90 2.40 -14.98
C MET A 20 -3.63 1.96 -14.27
N CYS A 21 -2.96 2.88 -13.57
CA CYS A 21 -1.73 2.60 -12.82
C CYS A 21 -1.78 3.13 -11.37
N ASP A 22 -2.94 3.46 -10.86
CA ASP A 22 -3.14 4.14 -9.58
C ASP A 22 -3.05 3.22 -8.33
N ALA A 23 -2.47 2.02 -8.48
CA ALA A 23 -2.04 1.19 -7.34
C ALA A 23 -1.11 1.96 -6.38
N THR A 24 -0.44 3.01 -6.85
CA THR A 24 0.39 3.92 -6.07
C THR A 24 -0.39 5.00 -5.31
N SER A 25 -1.72 4.99 -5.35
CA SER A 25 -2.59 5.94 -4.63
C SER A 25 -2.28 6.01 -3.12
N THR A 26 -1.91 4.88 -2.50
CA THR A 26 -1.49 4.82 -1.09
C THR A 26 -0.19 5.57 -0.84
N SER A 27 0.80 5.43 -1.72
CA SER A 27 2.05 6.18 -1.66
C SER A 27 1.83 7.66 -1.95
N TYR A 28 0.94 7.99 -2.89
CA TYR A 28 0.54 9.36 -3.17
C TYR A 28 -0.14 10.03 -1.96
N LEU A 29 -0.95 9.30 -1.20
CA LEU A 29 -1.50 9.80 0.05
C LEU A 29 -0.40 10.20 1.03
N LEU A 30 0.62 9.35 1.18
CA LEU A 30 1.74 9.61 2.08
C LEU A 30 2.63 10.77 1.61
N THR A 31 2.86 10.92 0.29
CA THR A 31 3.70 12.00 -0.23
C THR A 31 2.93 13.32 -0.34
N HIS A 32 1.91 13.36 -1.18
CA HIS A 32 1.20 14.60 -1.51
C HIS A 32 0.47 15.18 -0.28
N TRP A 33 -0.35 14.36 0.38
CA TRP A 33 -1.26 14.89 1.40
C TRP A 33 -0.61 15.14 2.76
N THR A 34 0.56 14.57 3.00
CA THR A 34 1.26 14.74 4.29
C THR A 34 2.56 15.53 4.19
N ARG A 35 3.10 15.77 2.94
CA ARG A 35 4.38 16.42 2.75
C ARG A 35 4.38 17.47 1.62
N ASP A 36 3.99 17.08 0.40
CA ASP A 36 4.33 17.83 -0.83
C ASP A 36 3.23 18.78 -1.29
N ARG A 37 2.08 18.76 -0.67
CA ARG A 37 0.94 19.58 -1.01
C ARG A 37 1.23 21.06 -0.80
N GLY A 38 1.14 21.85 -1.87
CA GLY A 38 1.33 23.31 -1.82
C GLY A 38 0.09 24.11 -1.46
N ARG A 39 -1.10 23.50 -1.38
CA ARG A 39 -2.36 24.21 -1.14
C ARG A 39 -3.18 23.54 -0.03
N GLY A 40 -3.54 24.32 0.98
CA GLY A 40 -4.26 23.85 2.16
C GLY A 40 -3.34 23.18 3.19
N ALA A 41 -3.92 22.79 4.34
CA ALA A 41 -3.15 22.17 5.41
C ALA A 41 -2.71 20.74 5.07
N LEU A 42 -1.55 20.34 5.55
CA LEU A 42 -1.06 18.96 5.49
C LEU A 42 -1.74 18.13 6.58
N PHE A 43 -1.98 16.85 6.28
CA PHE A 43 -2.37 15.89 7.29
C PHE A 43 -1.13 15.34 8.01
N PRO A 44 -1.21 15.01 9.30
CA PRO A 44 -0.13 14.30 9.98
C PRO A 44 0.13 12.93 9.31
N VAL A 45 1.41 12.54 9.20
CA VAL A 45 1.78 11.20 8.67
C VAL A 45 1.10 10.09 9.45
N SER A 46 1.04 10.19 10.78
CA SER A 46 0.37 9.22 11.64
C SER A 46 -1.12 9.05 11.32
N TRP A 47 -1.80 10.14 10.94
CA TRP A 47 -3.18 10.09 10.47
C TRP A 47 -3.27 9.27 9.17
N ALA A 48 -2.43 9.56 8.18
CA ALA A 48 -2.45 8.86 6.90
C ALA A 48 -2.16 7.35 7.07
N ILE A 49 -1.16 7.00 7.88
CA ILE A 49 -0.83 5.59 8.18
C ILE A 49 -2.00 4.89 8.87
N ARG A 50 -2.61 5.52 9.88
CA ARG A 50 -3.79 4.96 10.55
C ARG A 50 -4.93 4.71 9.57
N ARG A 51 -5.24 5.68 8.70
CA ARG A 51 -6.32 5.58 7.71
C ARG A 51 -6.08 4.48 6.69
N LEU A 52 -4.82 4.27 6.28
CA LEU A 52 -4.44 3.22 5.31
C LEU A 52 -4.38 1.82 5.94
N ALA A 53 -4.11 1.70 7.22
CA ALA A 53 -3.82 0.42 7.86
C ALA A 53 -4.86 0.03 8.92
N ALA A 54 -4.91 0.75 10.05
CA ALA A 54 -5.74 0.36 11.19
C ALA A 54 -7.25 0.49 10.89
N ASP A 55 -7.66 1.63 10.33
CA ASP A 55 -9.07 1.90 10.08
C ASP A 55 -9.64 0.98 9.00
N THR A 56 -8.87 0.70 7.93
CA THR A 56 -9.27 -0.22 6.86
C THR A 56 -9.30 -1.67 7.34
N ALA A 57 -8.31 -2.11 8.12
CA ALA A 57 -8.30 -3.45 8.71
C ALA A 57 -9.51 -3.67 9.63
N ALA A 58 -9.78 -2.73 10.52
CA ALA A 58 -10.93 -2.79 11.43
C ALA A 58 -12.27 -2.84 10.68
N ALA A 59 -12.42 -2.05 9.60
CA ALA A 59 -13.66 -1.98 8.83
C ALA A 59 -14.06 -3.32 8.19
N ILE A 60 -13.08 -4.17 7.86
CA ILE A 60 -13.31 -5.50 7.27
C ILE A 60 -13.09 -6.64 8.28
N GLY A 61 -12.95 -6.31 9.57
CA GLY A 61 -12.85 -7.30 10.65
C GLY A 61 -11.48 -8.00 10.75
N LEU A 62 -10.41 -7.45 10.18
CA LEU A 62 -9.05 -7.97 10.31
C LEU A 62 -8.40 -7.43 11.59
N ASN A 63 -8.75 -8.00 12.73
CA ASN A 63 -8.33 -7.51 14.05
C ASN A 63 -6.92 -7.95 14.47
N ASP A 64 -6.23 -8.75 13.63
CA ASP A 64 -4.89 -9.28 13.87
C ASP A 64 -3.77 -8.44 13.23
N ARG A 65 -4.12 -7.35 12.54
CA ARG A 65 -3.18 -6.50 11.77
C ARG A 65 -3.59 -5.03 11.76
N GLY A 66 -2.83 -4.18 11.03
CA GLY A 66 -3.10 -2.74 10.88
C GLY A 66 -2.43 -1.87 11.94
N VAL A 67 -1.84 -2.46 12.98
CA VAL A 67 -1.06 -1.77 14.02
C VAL A 67 0.20 -2.56 14.37
N LEU A 68 1.28 -1.86 14.73
CA LEU A 68 2.51 -2.47 15.24
C LEU A 68 2.38 -2.66 16.76
N ARG A 69 2.12 -3.90 17.16
CA ARG A 69 1.98 -4.27 18.57
C ARG A 69 2.35 -5.75 18.76
N PRO A 70 2.97 -6.15 19.88
CA PRO A 70 3.20 -7.56 20.20
C PRO A 70 1.91 -8.40 20.07
N GLY A 71 2.02 -9.57 19.44
CA GLY A 71 0.89 -10.46 19.18
C GLY A 71 0.12 -10.19 17.89
N MET A 72 0.40 -9.07 17.21
CA MET A 72 -0.19 -8.78 15.89
C MET A 72 0.63 -9.42 14.78
N LYS A 73 -0.02 -9.62 13.63
CA LYS A 73 0.62 -10.15 12.43
C LYS A 73 1.67 -9.18 11.91
N ALA A 74 2.84 -9.73 11.59
CA ALA A 74 3.95 -8.94 11.06
C ALA A 74 3.80 -8.70 9.54
N ASP A 75 2.81 -7.88 9.16
CA ASP A 75 2.62 -7.33 7.82
C ASP A 75 3.09 -5.87 7.88
N ILE A 76 4.32 -5.59 7.41
CA ILE A 76 5.03 -4.34 7.70
C ILE A 76 5.70 -3.80 6.44
N ASN A 77 5.57 -2.50 6.19
CA ASN A 77 6.40 -1.78 5.24
C ASN A 77 7.46 -0.96 5.98
N ILE A 78 8.72 -1.08 5.54
CA ILE A 78 9.83 -0.24 5.96
C ILE A 78 10.11 0.72 4.82
N LEU A 79 10.04 2.02 5.09
CA LEU A 79 10.24 3.04 4.08
C LEU A 79 11.02 4.24 4.62
N ASP A 80 11.78 4.87 3.74
CA ASP A 80 12.38 6.18 3.95
C ASP A 80 11.37 7.24 3.48
N TYR A 81 10.73 7.91 4.44
CA TYR A 81 9.66 8.86 4.15
C TYR A 81 10.15 10.08 3.37
N ASP A 82 11.36 10.54 3.61
CA ASP A 82 11.91 11.72 2.94
C ASP A 82 12.23 11.42 1.45
N ARG A 83 12.62 10.18 1.16
CA ARG A 83 12.90 9.70 -0.19
C ARG A 83 11.69 9.13 -0.91
N LEU A 84 10.55 8.96 -0.20
CA LEU A 84 9.35 8.41 -0.80
C LEU A 84 8.87 9.29 -1.96
N SER A 85 8.84 8.75 -3.17
CA SER A 85 8.41 9.46 -4.36
C SER A 85 7.84 8.51 -5.42
N LEU A 86 6.90 9.02 -6.21
CA LEU A 86 6.30 8.26 -7.31
C LEU A 86 7.09 8.52 -8.59
N ARG A 87 7.49 7.46 -9.28
CA ARG A 87 8.08 7.56 -10.62
C ARG A 87 7.00 7.84 -11.66
N ARG A 88 7.42 8.22 -12.86
CA ARG A 88 6.51 8.34 -14.00
C ARG A 88 5.94 6.95 -14.36
N PRO A 89 4.67 6.86 -14.76
CA PRO A 89 4.13 5.62 -15.31
C PRO A 89 4.91 5.16 -16.55
N GLU A 90 5.06 3.86 -16.69
CA GLU A 90 5.75 3.22 -17.82
C GLU A 90 4.97 2.02 -18.34
N ILE A 91 5.12 1.72 -19.62
CA ILE A 91 4.57 0.51 -20.22
C ILE A 91 5.62 -0.58 -20.16
N VAL A 92 5.27 -1.72 -19.57
CA VAL A 92 6.11 -2.92 -19.54
C VAL A 92 5.40 -4.06 -20.27
N TYR A 93 6.20 -4.99 -20.85
CA TYR A 93 5.73 -6.13 -21.65
C TYR A 93 6.10 -7.44 -20.93
N ASP A 94 5.54 -7.64 -19.74
CA ASP A 94 5.88 -8.75 -18.85
C ASP A 94 4.70 -9.70 -18.57
N LEU A 95 3.60 -9.55 -19.30
CA LEU A 95 2.48 -10.46 -19.25
C LEU A 95 2.64 -11.63 -20.23
N PRO A 96 1.93 -12.76 -20.01
CA PRO A 96 1.94 -13.89 -20.95
C PRO A 96 1.69 -13.45 -22.41
N ALA A 97 2.33 -14.13 -23.35
CA ALA A 97 2.28 -13.84 -24.79
C ALA A 97 2.76 -12.42 -25.18
N GLY A 98 3.65 -11.81 -24.36
CA GLY A 98 4.17 -10.45 -24.60
C GLY A 98 3.13 -9.36 -24.38
N GLY A 99 2.10 -9.64 -23.61
CA GLY A 99 1.07 -8.65 -23.26
C GLY A 99 1.67 -7.47 -22.47
N LYS A 100 1.20 -6.27 -22.79
CA LYS A 100 1.64 -5.03 -22.13
C LYS A 100 0.76 -4.67 -20.95
N ARG A 101 1.36 -3.98 -19.98
CA ARG A 101 0.62 -3.29 -18.90
C ARG A 101 1.26 -1.96 -18.55
N LEU A 102 0.46 -1.04 -17.99
CA LEU A 102 0.94 0.19 -17.41
C LEU A 102 1.30 -0.06 -15.95
N VAL A 103 2.51 0.34 -15.54
CA VAL A 103 2.98 0.26 -14.15
C VAL A 103 3.47 1.62 -13.69
N GLN A 104 3.38 1.85 -12.39
CA GLN A 104 4.02 2.99 -11.74
C GLN A 104 4.78 2.50 -10.52
N ARG A 105 6.06 2.81 -10.45
CA ARG A 105 6.93 2.42 -9.34
C ARG A 105 7.03 3.56 -8.33
N THR A 106 7.40 3.20 -7.11
CA THR A 106 7.63 4.14 -6.02
C THR A 106 9.01 3.92 -5.45
N ASP A 107 9.79 4.99 -5.27
CA ASP A 107 11.06 4.96 -4.54
C ASP A 107 10.82 5.15 -3.05
N GLY A 108 11.81 4.77 -2.23
CA GLY A 108 11.78 4.94 -0.77
C GLY A 108 11.28 3.73 0.01
N PHE A 109 10.80 2.65 -0.63
CA PHE A 109 10.51 1.40 0.06
C PHE A 109 11.78 0.56 0.23
N GLU A 110 12.19 0.35 1.49
CA GLU A 110 13.35 -0.46 1.84
C GLU A 110 12.98 -1.95 1.90
N ALA A 111 11.85 -2.29 2.52
CA ALA A 111 11.35 -3.66 2.57
C ALA A 111 9.83 -3.70 2.74
N THR A 112 9.22 -4.74 2.16
CA THR A 112 7.85 -5.17 2.45
C THR A 112 7.89 -6.55 3.07
N ILE A 113 7.26 -6.68 4.23
CA ILE A 113 7.23 -7.89 5.05
C ILE A 113 5.79 -8.39 5.12
N VAL A 114 5.58 -9.67 4.89
CA VAL A 114 4.30 -10.35 5.03
C VAL A 114 4.46 -11.55 5.96
N SER A 115 3.68 -11.61 7.02
CA SER A 115 3.77 -12.67 8.03
C SER A 115 5.19 -12.90 8.55
N GLY A 116 5.98 -11.82 8.72
CA GLY A 116 7.36 -11.88 9.19
C GLY A 116 8.41 -12.21 8.13
N SER A 117 8.03 -12.50 6.89
CA SER A 117 8.97 -12.78 5.80
C SER A 117 9.10 -11.59 4.87
N ILE A 118 10.32 -11.21 4.50
CA ILE A 118 10.55 -10.14 3.52
C ILE A 118 10.16 -10.65 2.13
N VAL A 119 9.15 -10.05 1.52
CA VAL A 119 8.66 -10.39 0.17
C VAL A 119 9.20 -9.45 -0.91
N TYR A 120 9.53 -8.22 -0.55
CA TYR A 120 10.22 -7.25 -1.40
C TYR A 120 11.34 -6.57 -0.64
N ARG A 121 12.45 -6.29 -1.32
CA ARG A 121 13.58 -5.49 -0.83
C ARG A 121 13.99 -4.49 -1.90
N HIS A 122 14.01 -3.20 -1.56
CA HIS A 122 14.31 -2.09 -2.50
C HIS A 122 13.51 -2.15 -3.81
N GLY A 123 12.22 -2.56 -3.71
CA GLY A 123 11.33 -2.66 -4.88
C GLY A 123 11.44 -3.97 -5.68
N GLU A 124 12.39 -4.85 -5.35
CA GLU A 124 12.59 -6.13 -6.04
C GLU A 124 12.02 -7.31 -5.23
N PRO A 125 11.31 -8.26 -5.88
CA PRO A 125 10.76 -9.43 -5.20
C PRO A 125 11.87 -10.37 -4.72
N THR A 126 11.72 -10.90 -3.50
CA THR A 126 12.66 -11.87 -2.92
C THR A 126 12.36 -13.32 -3.32
N GLY A 127 11.21 -13.58 -3.94
CA GLY A 127 10.71 -14.92 -4.22
C GLY A 127 9.96 -15.57 -3.05
N ALA A 128 9.94 -14.97 -1.86
CA ALA A 128 9.17 -15.49 -0.74
C ALA A 128 7.66 -15.26 -0.95
N LEU A 129 6.85 -16.30 -0.75
CA LEU A 129 5.39 -16.29 -0.92
C LEU A 129 4.69 -16.77 0.38
N PRO A 130 4.79 -16.04 1.50
CA PRO A 130 4.22 -16.45 2.78
C PRO A 130 2.71 -16.16 2.89
N GLY A 131 2.12 -15.55 1.87
CA GLY A 131 0.71 -15.19 1.83
C GLY A 131 -0.21 -16.42 1.96
N ARG A 132 -1.34 -16.24 2.67
CA ARG A 132 -2.37 -17.28 2.82
C ARG A 132 -3.73 -16.66 2.58
N LEU A 133 -4.68 -17.46 2.12
CA LEU A 133 -6.07 -17.06 2.04
C LEU A 133 -6.59 -16.73 3.44
N ILE A 134 -7.06 -15.49 3.61
CA ILE A 134 -7.67 -15.04 4.86
C ILE A 134 -9.18 -15.20 4.70
N ARG A 135 -9.77 -15.93 5.62
CA ARG A 135 -11.23 -16.03 5.76
C ARG A 135 -11.63 -15.18 6.95
N GLY A 136 -12.70 -14.39 6.82
CA GLY A 136 -13.25 -13.61 7.93
C GLY A 136 -13.51 -14.50 9.15
N ALA A 137 -13.40 -13.93 10.35
CA ALA A 137 -13.77 -14.66 11.57
C ALA A 137 -15.20 -15.18 11.39
N ARG A 138 -15.37 -16.50 11.43
CA ARG A 138 -16.69 -17.07 11.66
C ARG A 138 -17.08 -16.61 13.05
N GLY A 139 -18.18 -15.88 13.18
CA GLY A 139 -18.73 -15.56 14.48
C GLY A 139 -18.83 -16.86 15.29
N ALA A 140 -18.29 -16.80 16.50
CA ALA A 140 -18.48 -17.85 17.49
C ALA A 140 -19.93 -17.87 17.95
#